data_c44cdc66a0c70dffc4cdb28265edd1a9
#
_entry.id   c44cdc66a0c70dffc4cdb28265edd1a9
#
_cell.length_a   1.000
_cell.length_b   1.000
_cell.length_c   1.000
_cell.angle_alpha   90.00
_cell.angle_beta   90.00
_cell.angle_gamma   90.00
#
_symmetry.space_group_name_H-M   'P 1'
#
loop_
_entity.id
_entity.type
_entity.pdbx_description
1 polymer ?
#
loop_
_entity_poly.entity_id
_entity_poly.type
_entity_poly.pdbx_seq_one_letter_code
_entity_poly.pdbx_strand_id
1 'polypeptide(L)'
;MIRVRLQIGDGEILDTIDNFGLVYVNADHRFAAPLKEVEKISYPEEEGEHILDKIVDDAFDYKTTWFIKADGDLGNANAIISKFNSMLYTQDGDIKTFNQVTFYNDYKKVKIVGMPLPISEATEFWRDTQGKQHDVVVVEWTIRVSKPSLCDFNLV
;
A
#
# COMPACT_ATOMS: atom_id res chain seq x y z
N MET A 1 -3.73 19.30 4.57
CA MET A 1 -2.95 18.06 4.43
C MET A 1 -3.79 16.88 4.85
N ILE A 2 -3.91 15.90 3.98
CA ILE A 2 -4.70 14.71 4.26
C ILE A 2 -3.88 13.77 5.14
N ARG A 3 -4.47 13.33 6.24
CA ARG A 3 -3.86 12.37 7.16
C ARG A 3 -4.48 10.99 6.98
N VAL A 4 -3.64 9.98 6.95
CA VAL A 4 -4.03 8.58 6.89
C VAL A 4 -3.37 7.82 8.03
N ARG A 5 -3.86 6.62 8.32
CA ARG A 5 -3.40 5.83 9.45
C ARG A 5 -2.87 4.48 8.98
N LEU A 6 -1.91 3.97 9.71
CA LEU A 6 -1.28 2.68 9.42
C LEU A 6 -1.11 1.88 10.70
N GLN A 7 -1.40 0.60 10.63
CA GLN A 7 -1.12 -0.37 11.69
C GLN A 7 -0.16 -1.42 11.13
N ILE A 8 0.94 -1.64 11.82
CA ILE A 8 1.91 -2.68 11.47
C ILE A 8 1.74 -3.84 12.45
N GLY A 9 1.38 -5.01 11.93
CA GLY A 9 1.10 -6.18 12.75
C GLY A 9 -0.03 -5.92 13.74
N ASP A 10 0.17 -6.32 14.98
CA ASP A 10 -0.81 -6.13 16.06
C ASP A 10 -0.55 -4.84 16.87
N GLY A 11 0.28 -3.95 16.34
CA GLY A 11 0.62 -2.70 17.02
C GLY A 11 -0.51 -1.68 17.03
N GLU A 12 -0.20 -0.48 17.48
CA GLU A 12 -1.13 0.62 17.51
C GLU A 12 -1.42 1.15 16.10
N ILE A 13 -2.60 1.71 15.92
CA ILE A 13 -2.96 2.43 14.69
C ILE A 13 -2.37 3.84 14.80
N LEU A 14 -1.43 4.16 13.92
CA LEU A 14 -0.63 5.37 14.00
C LEU A 14 -0.84 6.27 12.78
N ASP A 15 -0.73 7.58 12.99
CA ASP A 15 -0.69 8.57 11.92
C ASP A 15 0.64 8.45 11.16
N THR A 16 0.59 8.46 9.83
CA THR A 16 1.79 8.23 9.02
C THR A 16 2.76 9.41 9.01
N ILE A 17 2.27 10.63 9.18
CA ILE A 17 3.12 11.83 9.19
C ILE A 17 3.93 11.88 10.48
N ASP A 18 3.25 11.79 11.62
CA ASP A 18 3.88 11.99 12.92
C ASP A 18 4.78 10.81 13.34
N ASN A 19 4.45 9.60 12.90
CA ASN A 19 5.14 8.38 13.36
C ASN A 19 6.12 7.81 12.35
N PHE A 20 5.90 8.03 11.05
CA PHE A 20 6.75 7.45 10.00
C PHE A 20 7.39 8.49 9.09
N GLY A 21 6.99 9.75 9.17
CA GLY A 21 7.49 10.79 8.28
C GLY A 21 7.00 10.68 6.84
N LEU A 22 5.94 9.92 6.61
CA LEU A 22 5.36 9.71 5.28
C LEU A 22 4.13 10.60 5.11
N VAL A 23 4.17 11.49 4.10
CA VAL A 23 3.06 12.37 3.79
C VAL A 23 2.27 11.78 2.62
N TYR A 24 1.00 11.53 2.86
CA TYR A 24 0.11 10.93 1.86
C TYR A 24 -0.10 11.87 0.67
N VAL A 25 0.06 11.35 -0.53
CA VAL A 25 -0.22 12.05 -1.78
C VAL A 25 -1.45 11.48 -2.45
N ASN A 26 -1.44 10.19 -2.73
CA ASN A 26 -2.52 9.50 -3.41
C ASN A 26 -2.44 8.00 -3.17
N ALA A 27 -3.53 7.31 -3.49
CA ALA A 27 -3.61 5.86 -3.45
C ALA A 27 -4.65 5.40 -4.47
N ASP A 28 -4.61 4.11 -4.81
CA ASP A 28 -5.62 3.52 -5.67
C ASP A 28 -7.01 3.68 -5.06
N HIS A 29 -7.99 4.02 -5.87
CA HIS A 29 -9.38 4.08 -5.44
C HIS A 29 -10.11 2.85 -5.96
N ARG A 30 -10.23 1.85 -5.11
CA ARG A 30 -10.89 0.59 -5.44
C ARG A 30 -12.24 0.51 -4.79
N PHE A 31 -13.20 -0.03 -5.53
CA PHE A 31 -14.56 -0.32 -5.03
C PHE A 31 -14.69 -1.80 -4.64
N ALA A 32 -13.84 -2.65 -5.18
CA ALA A 32 -13.87 -4.09 -4.94
C ALA A 32 -12.54 -4.73 -5.35
N ALA A 33 -12.30 -5.97 -4.89
CA ALA A 33 -11.23 -6.78 -5.41
C ALA A 33 -11.56 -7.29 -6.81
N PRO A 34 -10.54 -7.61 -7.65
CA PRO A 34 -10.79 -8.30 -8.90
C PRO A 34 -11.31 -9.71 -8.63
N LEU A 35 -11.96 -10.28 -9.60
CA LEU A 35 -12.44 -11.66 -9.51
C LEU A 35 -11.41 -12.62 -10.12
N LYS A 36 -11.31 -13.81 -9.54
CA LYS A 36 -10.53 -14.88 -10.14
C LYS A 36 -11.22 -15.32 -11.44
N GLU A 37 -10.39 -15.81 -12.37
CA GLU A 37 -10.90 -16.43 -13.57
C GLU A 37 -11.76 -17.64 -13.20
N VAL A 38 -12.93 -17.77 -13.84
CA VAL A 38 -13.88 -18.85 -13.59
C VAL A 38 -13.96 -19.77 -14.81
N GLU A 39 -14.19 -21.05 -14.56
CA GLU A 39 -14.47 -22.00 -15.63
C GLU A 39 -15.85 -21.76 -16.22
N LYS A 40 -15.93 -21.82 -17.54
CA LYS A 40 -17.16 -21.62 -18.29
C LYS A 40 -17.32 -22.71 -19.33
N ILE A 41 -18.56 -23.12 -19.59
CA ILE A 41 -18.90 -24.03 -20.66
C ILE A 41 -19.95 -23.39 -21.55
N SER A 42 -19.70 -23.44 -22.87
CA SER A 42 -20.67 -23.05 -23.87
C SER A 42 -21.18 -24.28 -24.58
N TYR A 43 -22.50 -24.42 -24.67
CA TYR A 43 -23.15 -25.50 -25.44
C TYR A 43 -23.69 -24.93 -26.74
N PRO A 44 -23.48 -25.63 -27.89
CA PRO A 44 -23.89 -25.09 -29.21
C PRO A 44 -25.38 -24.79 -29.37
N GLU A 45 -26.23 -25.47 -28.60
CA GLU A 45 -27.68 -25.33 -28.70
C GLU A 45 -28.27 -24.40 -27.63
N GLU A 46 -27.45 -23.85 -26.77
CA GLU A 46 -27.88 -22.96 -25.70
C GLU A 46 -27.32 -21.56 -25.89
N GLU A 47 -28.10 -20.57 -25.46
CA GLU A 47 -27.67 -19.21 -25.46
C GLU A 47 -26.70 -18.94 -24.28
N GLY A 48 -25.55 -18.34 -24.59
CA GLY A 48 -24.59 -17.96 -23.58
C GLY A 48 -23.68 -19.10 -23.10
N GLU A 49 -23.24 -19.01 -21.86
CA GLU A 49 -22.31 -19.94 -21.26
C GLU A 49 -22.69 -20.26 -19.81
N HIS A 50 -22.25 -21.40 -19.32
CA HIS A 50 -22.47 -21.81 -17.95
C HIS A 50 -21.20 -21.59 -17.13
N ILE A 51 -21.31 -20.93 -15.98
CA ILE A 51 -20.20 -20.72 -15.04
C ILE A 51 -20.17 -21.91 -14.07
N LEU A 52 -19.07 -22.67 -14.10
CA LEU A 52 -18.95 -23.91 -13.33
C LEU A 52 -18.44 -23.68 -11.90
N ASP A 53 -17.58 -22.68 -11.72
CA ASP A 53 -16.95 -22.42 -10.43
C ASP A 53 -17.67 -21.34 -9.65
N LYS A 54 -17.45 -21.34 -8.34
CA LYS A 54 -17.86 -20.22 -7.49
C LYS A 54 -17.06 -18.98 -7.87
N ILE A 55 -17.71 -17.83 -7.82
CA ILE A 55 -17.02 -16.55 -8.01
C ILE A 55 -16.32 -16.20 -6.71
N VAL A 56 -15.00 -16.04 -6.77
CA VAL A 56 -14.17 -15.65 -5.62
C VAL A 56 -13.29 -14.47 -5.97
N ASP A 57 -12.97 -13.66 -4.96
CA ASP A 57 -12.08 -12.53 -5.12
C ASP A 57 -10.64 -12.99 -5.37
N ASP A 58 -9.92 -12.25 -6.19
CA ASP A 58 -8.51 -12.50 -6.48
C ASP A 58 -7.63 -11.51 -5.72
N ALA A 59 -6.39 -11.92 -5.50
CA ALA A 59 -5.35 -11.06 -4.95
C ALA A 59 -5.06 -9.88 -5.89
N PHE A 60 -4.60 -8.78 -5.32
CA PHE A 60 -4.25 -7.59 -6.10
C PHE A 60 -3.19 -6.77 -5.38
N ASP A 61 -2.55 -5.87 -6.13
CA ASP A 61 -1.64 -4.86 -5.57
C ASP A 61 -2.39 -3.56 -5.35
N TYR A 62 -2.24 -3.01 -4.14
CA TYR A 62 -2.76 -1.69 -3.80
C TYR A 62 -1.58 -0.72 -3.73
N LYS A 63 -1.59 0.28 -4.60
CA LYS A 63 -0.50 1.23 -4.74
C LYS A 63 -0.81 2.53 -4.04
N THR A 64 0.16 3.03 -3.30
CA THR A 64 0.08 4.30 -2.57
C THR A 64 1.29 5.15 -2.93
N THR A 65 1.08 6.46 -2.99
CA THR A 65 2.13 7.43 -3.28
C THR A 65 2.32 8.36 -2.10
N TRP A 66 3.56 8.58 -1.71
CA TRP A 66 3.94 9.38 -0.55
C TRP A 66 5.06 10.33 -0.92
N PHE A 67 5.17 11.43 -0.17
CA PHE A 67 6.38 12.22 -0.23
C PHE A 67 7.04 12.29 1.15
N ILE A 68 8.35 12.51 1.13
CA ILE A 68 9.18 12.61 2.32
C ILE A 68 9.98 13.90 2.20
N LYS A 69 9.95 14.71 3.26
CA LYS A 69 10.75 15.94 3.33
C LYS A 69 12.16 15.60 3.76
N ALA A 70 13.13 15.92 2.92
CA ALA A 70 14.53 15.70 3.23
C ALA A 70 15.16 16.87 3.99
N ASP A 71 14.53 18.04 3.98
CA ASP A 71 14.97 19.25 4.70
C ASP A 71 16.45 19.61 4.43
N GLY A 72 16.82 19.59 3.14
CA GLY A 72 18.15 19.98 2.70
C GLY A 72 19.21 18.89 2.72
N ASP A 73 18.91 17.73 3.25
CA ASP A 73 19.85 16.59 3.29
C ASP A 73 19.12 15.31 2.93
N LEU A 74 19.48 14.71 1.80
CA LEU A 74 18.90 13.44 1.35
C LEU A 74 19.13 12.31 2.36
N GLY A 75 20.12 12.40 3.21
CA GLY A 75 20.34 11.45 4.30
C GLY A 75 19.13 11.35 5.24
N ASN A 76 18.38 12.43 5.42
CA ASN A 76 17.17 12.43 6.23
C ASN A 76 16.09 11.55 5.61
N ALA A 77 15.88 11.66 4.30
CA ALA A 77 14.92 10.81 3.59
C ALA A 77 15.36 9.34 3.61
N ASN A 78 16.64 9.07 3.40
CA ASN A 78 17.18 7.72 3.47
C ASN A 78 16.96 7.10 4.87
N ALA A 79 17.16 7.87 5.92
CA ALA A 79 16.93 7.40 7.29
C ALA A 79 15.46 7.09 7.55
N ILE A 80 14.56 7.92 7.07
CA ILE A 80 13.10 7.71 7.21
C ILE A 80 12.69 6.43 6.49
N ILE A 81 13.12 6.24 5.25
CA ILE A 81 12.79 5.03 4.46
C ILE A 81 13.40 3.77 5.08
N SER A 82 14.65 3.82 5.52
CA SER A 82 15.30 2.67 6.18
C SER A 82 14.58 2.27 7.45
N LYS A 83 14.21 3.25 8.26
CA LYS A 83 13.45 2.99 9.48
C LYS A 83 12.08 2.39 9.18
N PHE A 84 11.38 2.95 8.21
CA PHE A 84 10.07 2.44 7.79
C PHE A 84 10.18 1.00 7.29
N ASN A 85 11.09 0.72 6.37
CA ASN A 85 11.31 -0.62 5.84
C ASN A 85 11.69 -1.63 6.94
N SER A 86 12.48 -1.21 7.94
CA SER A 86 12.85 -2.09 9.04
C SER A 86 11.68 -2.50 9.90
N MET A 87 10.63 -1.68 9.98
CA MET A 87 9.42 -2.01 10.73
C MET A 87 8.49 -2.97 9.98
N LEU A 88 8.60 -3.06 8.66
CA LEU A 88 7.75 -3.92 7.83
C LEU A 88 8.12 -5.39 7.92
N TYR A 89 9.34 -5.70 8.34
CA TYR A 89 9.84 -7.06 8.36
C TYR A 89 10.48 -7.40 9.71
N THR A 90 10.33 -8.67 10.10
CA THR A 90 11.06 -9.25 11.20
C THR A 90 12.14 -10.14 10.61
N GLN A 91 13.40 -9.92 10.98
CA GLN A 91 14.53 -10.69 10.48
C GLN A 91 15.04 -11.65 11.54
N ASP A 92 15.19 -12.93 11.16
CA ASP A 92 15.81 -13.96 11.98
C ASP A 92 16.88 -14.65 11.12
N GLY A 93 18.14 -14.33 11.38
CA GLY A 93 19.25 -14.79 10.53
C GLY A 93 19.11 -14.25 9.11
N ASP A 94 19.05 -15.13 8.12
CA ASP A 94 18.87 -14.76 6.70
C ASP A 94 17.40 -14.72 6.28
N ILE A 95 16.50 -15.06 7.20
CA ILE A 95 15.07 -15.14 6.90
C ILE A 95 14.39 -13.85 7.30
N LYS A 96 13.68 -13.22 6.35
CA LYS A 96 12.80 -12.09 6.61
C LYS A 96 11.35 -12.54 6.54
N THR A 97 10.60 -12.20 7.57
CA THR A 97 9.16 -12.43 7.61
C THR A 97 8.46 -11.07 7.61
N PHE A 98 7.49 -10.88 6.73
CA PHE A 98 6.74 -9.63 6.71
C PHE A 98 5.76 -9.55 7.88
N ASN A 99 5.55 -8.32 8.35
CA ASN A 99 4.46 -7.99 9.25
C ASN A 99 3.26 -7.57 8.40
N GLN A 100 2.10 -8.16 8.66
CA GLN A 100 0.88 -7.74 7.95
C GLN A 100 0.58 -6.29 8.31
N VAL A 101 0.26 -5.48 7.30
CA VAL A 101 -0.09 -4.07 7.52
C VAL A 101 -1.56 -3.84 7.25
N THR A 102 -2.12 -2.88 7.98
CA THR A 102 -3.49 -2.40 7.76
C THR A 102 -3.42 -0.90 7.50
N PHE A 103 -3.82 -0.50 6.30
CA PHE A 103 -3.81 0.88 5.86
C PHE A 103 -5.24 1.43 5.87
N TYR A 104 -5.45 2.51 6.62
CA TYR A 104 -6.74 3.17 6.72
C TYR A 104 -6.69 4.48 5.95
N ASN A 105 -7.43 4.56 4.86
CA ASN A 105 -7.60 5.78 4.11
C ASN A 105 -8.99 6.36 4.37
N ASP A 106 -9.09 7.26 5.32
CA ASP A 106 -10.36 7.87 5.69
C ASP A 106 -10.89 8.81 4.60
N TYR A 107 -10.01 9.33 3.74
CA TYR A 107 -10.43 10.17 2.63
C TYR A 107 -11.11 9.35 1.52
N LYS A 108 -10.52 8.25 1.11
CA LYS A 108 -11.09 7.35 0.09
C LYS A 108 -11.99 6.27 0.67
N LYS A 109 -12.15 6.25 1.98
CA LYS A 109 -13.05 5.32 2.68
C LYS A 109 -12.74 3.87 2.41
N VAL A 110 -11.47 3.50 2.49
CA VAL A 110 -11.03 2.11 2.33
C VAL A 110 -10.09 1.70 3.46
N LYS A 111 -10.14 0.42 3.78
CA LYS A 111 -9.23 -0.24 4.70
C LYS A 111 -8.57 -1.38 3.92
N ILE A 112 -7.26 -1.32 3.78
CA ILE A 112 -6.49 -2.29 3.00
C ILE A 112 -5.60 -3.09 3.94
N VAL A 113 -5.70 -4.40 3.87
CA VAL A 113 -4.92 -5.33 4.70
C VAL A 113 -4.10 -6.22 3.78
N GLY A 114 -2.80 -6.29 4.00
CA GLY A 114 -1.96 -7.13 3.17
C GLY A 114 -0.49 -7.15 3.57
N MET A 115 0.31 -7.71 2.68
CA MET A 115 1.75 -7.80 2.83
C MET A 115 2.39 -6.52 2.28
N PRO A 116 3.22 -5.83 3.08
CA PRO A 116 3.93 -4.66 2.59
C PRO A 116 5.10 -5.08 1.71
N LEU A 117 5.27 -4.40 0.59
CA LEU A 117 6.51 -4.46 -0.18
C LEU A 117 7.43 -3.36 0.32
N PRO A 118 8.76 -3.56 0.29
CA PRO A 118 9.68 -2.50 0.74
C PRO A 118 9.67 -1.35 -0.26
N ILE A 119 9.90 -0.15 0.25
CA ILE A 119 10.18 1.01 -0.60
C ILE A 119 11.64 0.90 -1.00
N SER A 120 11.92 0.61 -2.28
CA SER A 120 13.26 0.32 -2.76
C SER A 120 13.91 1.47 -3.50
N GLU A 121 13.12 2.37 -4.08
CA GLU A 121 13.64 3.50 -4.84
C GLU A 121 12.66 4.67 -4.86
N ALA A 122 13.17 5.86 -5.16
CA ALA A 122 12.35 7.03 -5.33
C ALA A 122 11.72 7.04 -6.73
N THR A 123 10.46 7.44 -6.81
CA THR A 123 9.79 7.64 -8.10
C THR A 123 10.15 8.98 -8.70
N GLU A 124 10.21 10.01 -7.84
CA GLU A 124 10.60 11.36 -8.24
C GLU A 124 11.42 12.01 -7.13
N PHE A 125 12.20 13.00 -7.53
CA PHE A 125 13.00 13.79 -6.62
C PHE A 125 12.85 15.27 -6.97
N TRP A 126 12.46 16.07 -5.99
CA TRP A 126 12.26 17.49 -6.14
C TRP A 126 13.26 18.25 -5.31
N ARG A 127 14.04 19.10 -5.94
CA ARG A 127 15.06 19.90 -5.29
C ARG A 127 14.64 21.36 -5.25
N ASP A 128 14.86 22.01 -4.10
CA ASP A 128 14.69 23.44 -3.99
C ASP A 128 15.87 24.15 -4.62
N THR A 129 15.62 24.86 -5.74
CA THR A 129 16.65 25.56 -6.50
C THR A 129 17.14 26.83 -5.80
N GLN A 130 16.47 27.29 -4.75
CA GLN A 130 16.88 28.45 -3.97
C GLN A 130 17.75 28.09 -2.77
N GLY A 131 18.14 26.85 -2.65
CA GLY A 131 19.17 26.42 -1.70
C GLY A 131 18.75 26.30 -0.26
N LYS A 132 17.44 26.36 0.05
CA LYS A 132 17.03 26.42 1.44
C LYS A 132 16.18 25.33 1.91
N GLN A 133 15.93 24.33 1.29
CA GLN A 133 15.15 23.59 1.96
C GLN A 133 14.36 22.77 1.40
N HIS A 134 13.97 21.89 1.43
CA HIS A 134 12.80 21.10 1.12
C HIS A 134 13.00 20.31 -0.14
N ASP A 135 14.15 19.66 -0.22
CA ASP A 135 14.25 18.50 -1.10
C ASP A 135 13.13 17.55 -0.70
N VAL A 136 12.33 17.16 -1.66
CA VAL A 136 11.21 16.25 -1.46
C VAL A 136 11.43 15.01 -2.28
N VAL A 137 11.31 13.86 -1.66
CA VAL A 137 11.43 12.56 -2.31
C VAL A 137 10.04 11.95 -2.42
N VAL A 138 9.63 11.61 -3.64
CA VAL A 138 8.35 10.93 -3.90
C VAL A 138 8.61 9.45 -4.04
N VAL A 139 7.86 8.65 -3.30
CA VAL A 139 7.99 7.19 -3.31
C VAL A 139 6.64 6.53 -3.54
N GLU A 140 6.66 5.36 -4.16
CA GLU A 140 5.49 4.51 -4.29
C GLU A 140 5.64 3.31 -3.35
N TRP A 141 4.61 3.05 -2.57
CA TRP A 141 4.57 1.92 -1.66
C TRP A 141 3.40 1.03 -2.02
N THR A 142 3.68 -0.25 -2.25
CA THR A 142 2.67 -1.22 -2.66
C THR A 142 2.38 -2.19 -1.53
N ILE A 143 1.10 -2.43 -1.31
CA ILE A 143 0.61 -3.46 -0.40
C ILE A 143 0.01 -4.58 -1.24
N ARG A 144 0.56 -5.79 -1.09
CA ARG A 144 0.03 -6.97 -1.78
C ARG A 144 -1.12 -7.57 -0.98
N VAL A 145 -2.32 -7.46 -1.51
CA VAL A 145 -3.51 -8.01 -0.86
C VAL A 145 -3.73 -9.43 -1.34
N SER A 146 -3.41 -10.41 -0.49
CA SER A 146 -3.60 -11.82 -0.81
C SER A 146 -4.96 -12.37 -0.37
N LYS A 147 -5.57 -11.73 0.63
CA LYS A 147 -6.89 -12.11 1.15
C LYS A 147 -7.82 -10.90 1.14
N PRO A 148 -8.49 -10.62 0.00
CA PRO A 148 -9.34 -9.42 -0.12
C PRO A 148 -10.48 -9.35 0.90
N SER A 149 -10.90 -10.46 1.48
CA SER A 149 -11.94 -10.50 2.51
C SER A 149 -11.57 -9.74 3.79
N LEU A 150 -10.28 -9.49 4.02
CA LEU A 150 -9.81 -8.71 5.16
C LEU A 150 -9.92 -7.22 4.94
N CYS A 151 -10.09 -6.79 3.69
CA CYS A 151 -10.23 -5.38 3.33
C CYS A 151 -11.67 -4.90 3.48
N ASP A 152 -11.83 -3.58 3.61
CA ASP A 152 -13.13 -2.93 3.60
C ASP A 152 -13.08 -1.80 2.55
N PHE A 153 -13.92 -1.92 1.53
CA PHE A 153 -13.98 -0.91 0.46
C PHE A 153 -15.09 0.13 0.70
N ASN A 154 -15.72 0.07 1.84
CA ASN A 154 -16.74 1.04 2.25
C ASN A 154 -16.59 1.32 3.75
N LEU A 155 -15.46 1.90 4.10
CA LEU A 155 -15.12 2.22 5.48
C LEU A 155 -16.04 3.36 5.99
N VAL A 156 -16.63 3.11 7.11
CA VAL A 156 -17.57 4.07 7.73
C VAL A 156 -16.92 4.84 8.86
#